data_f8e43b6b9e74e399f46fa77edc04306c
#
_entry.id   f8e43b6b9e74e399f46fa77edc04306c
#
_cell.length_a   1.000
_cell.length_b   1.000
_cell.length_c   1.000
_cell.angle_alpha   90.00
_cell.angle_beta   90.00
_cell.angle_gamma   90.00
#
_symmetry.space_group_name_H-M   'P 1'
#
loop_
_entity.id
_entity.type
_entity.pdbx_description
1 polymer ?
#
loop_
_entity_poly.entity_id
_entity_poly.type
_entity_poly.pdbx_seq_one_letter_code
_entity_poly.pdbx_strand_id
1 'polypeptide(L)'
;HLLSKSNETNLPMIIFESPRRIKATLKFLKDEFDIENIFIGKELTKIYETIFYGEINEAINKFSNEKGEFVIIFNHEKIIYSKSLIEKYDKILMEGYEKGIKGKNLLNLISDLSGTNKSFLYERWLEIKRKNGNKT
;
A
#
# COMPACT_ATOMS: atom_id res chain seq x y z
N HIS A 1 3.46 10.92 -0.38
CA HIS A 1 3.03 11.96 0.59
C HIS A 1 1.50 12.08 0.72
N LEU A 2 0.72 11.96 -0.38
CA LEU A 2 -0.76 11.97 -0.31
C LEU A 2 -1.31 10.67 0.29
N LEU A 3 -0.73 9.53 -0.04
CA LEU A 3 -1.16 8.21 0.45
C LEU A 3 -0.85 8.00 1.93
N SER A 4 0.21 8.61 2.48
CA SER A 4 0.49 8.55 3.91
C SER A 4 -0.53 9.31 4.77
N LYS A 5 -1.19 10.34 4.22
CA LYS A 5 -2.28 11.07 4.90
C LYS A 5 -3.61 10.33 4.88
N SER A 6 -3.84 9.42 3.90
CA SER A 6 -5.08 8.62 3.85
C SER A 6 -5.16 7.58 4.97
N ASN A 7 -4.02 7.18 5.53
CA ASN A 7 -3.98 6.29 6.69
C ASN A 7 -4.65 6.88 7.95
N GLU A 8 -4.90 8.19 7.97
CA GLU A 8 -5.56 8.86 9.09
C GLU A 8 -7.09 8.95 8.94
N THR A 9 -7.61 8.68 7.73
CA THR A 9 -9.03 8.79 7.43
C THR A 9 -9.52 7.53 6.72
N ASN A 10 -10.60 6.90 7.21
CA ASN A 10 -11.27 5.78 6.52
C ASN A 10 -12.05 6.26 5.27
N LEU A 11 -11.51 7.21 4.53
CA LEU A 11 -12.13 7.75 3.33
C LEU A 11 -11.64 7.03 2.08
N PRO A 12 -12.52 6.81 1.10
CA PRO A 12 -12.10 6.27 -0.18
C PRO A 12 -11.11 7.22 -0.87
N MET A 13 -10.08 6.61 -1.46
CA MET A 13 -9.09 7.32 -2.25
C MET A 13 -9.50 7.31 -3.72
N ILE A 14 -9.34 8.46 -4.37
CA ILE A 14 -9.62 8.63 -5.80
C ILE A 14 -8.33 9.07 -6.48
N ILE A 15 -7.90 8.32 -7.48
CA ILE A 15 -6.71 8.62 -8.29
C ILE A 15 -7.12 8.73 -9.75
N PHE A 16 -6.74 9.83 -10.40
CA PHE A 16 -6.79 9.97 -11.86
C PHE A 16 -5.47 9.48 -12.46
N GLU A 17 -5.57 8.56 -13.42
CA GLU A 17 -4.38 7.92 -13.95
C GLU A 17 -4.36 7.83 -15.47
N SER A 18 -3.16 7.87 -16.03
CA SER A 18 -2.92 7.77 -17.47
C SER A 18 -2.72 6.31 -17.91
N PRO A 19 -2.95 5.99 -19.21
CA PRO A 19 -2.73 4.65 -19.75
C PRO A 19 -1.32 4.11 -19.54
N ARG A 20 -0.33 5.00 -19.54
CA ARG A 20 1.07 4.60 -19.37
C ARG A 20 1.40 4.16 -17.95
N ARG A 21 0.68 4.68 -16.95
CA ARG A 21 0.98 4.45 -15.54
C ARG A 21 0.02 3.50 -14.85
N ILE A 22 -1.16 3.25 -15.42
CA ILE A 22 -2.21 2.44 -14.76
C ILE A 22 -1.67 1.13 -14.21
N LYS A 23 -0.91 0.38 -15.00
CA LYS A 23 -0.34 -0.90 -14.58
C LYS A 23 0.62 -0.77 -13.40
N ALA A 24 1.50 0.22 -13.44
CA ALA A 24 2.47 0.47 -12.36
C ALA A 24 1.77 0.92 -11.09
N THR A 25 0.77 1.79 -11.21
CA THR A 25 -0.05 2.28 -10.09
C THR A 25 -0.83 1.14 -9.44
N LEU A 26 -1.49 0.27 -10.21
CA LEU A 26 -2.21 -0.89 -9.66
C LEU A 26 -1.28 -1.86 -8.93
N LYS A 27 -0.11 -2.16 -9.50
CA LYS A 27 0.90 -2.97 -8.83
C LYS A 27 1.38 -2.34 -7.53
N PHE A 28 1.65 -1.04 -7.56
CA PHE A 28 2.05 -0.29 -6.37
C PHE A 28 0.98 -0.33 -5.26
N LEU A 29 -0.30 -0.14 -5.61
CA LEU A 29 -1.40 -0.22 -4.67
C LEU A 29 -1.53 -1.61 -4.04
N LYS A 30 -1.35 -2.66 -4.84
CA LYS A 30 -1.35 -4.03 -4.36
C LYS A 30 -0.17 -4.32 -3.42
N ASP A 31 1.03 -3.99 -3.86
CA ASP A 31 2.27 -4.42 -3.20
C ASP A 31 2.59 -3.61 -1.93
N GLU A 32 2.23 -2.30 -1.92
CA GLU A 32 2.57 -1.39 -0.83
C GLU A 32 1.40 -1.09 0.11
N PHE A 33 0.15 -1.24 -0.37
CA PHE A 33 -1.06 -0.91 0.40
C PHE A 33 -1.98 -2.10 0.63
N ASP A 34 -1.61 -3.28 0.11
CA ASP A 34 -2.37 -4.51 0.28
C ASP A 34 -3.85 -4.38 -0.17
N ILE A 35 -4.06 -3.61 -1.24
CA ILE A 35 -5.38 -3.41 -1.80
C ILE A 35 -5.80 -4.66 -2.55
N GLU A 36 -6.87 -5.31 -2.10
CA GLU A 36 -7.43 -6.50 -2.74
C GLU A 36 -8.45 -6.16 -3.81
N ASN A 37 -9.39 -5.28 -3.47
CA ASN A 37 -10.50 -4.90 -4.35
C ASN A 37 -10.39 -3.43 -4.77
N ILE A 38 -10.76 -3.17 -6.03
CA ILE A 38 -10.61 -1.87 -6.63
C ILE A 38 -11.77 -1.56 -7.59
N PHE A 39 -12.16 -0.29 -7.63
CA PHE A 39 -13.05 0.22 -8.66
C PHE A 39 -12.22 0.99 -9.68
N ILE A 40 -12.47 0.74 -10.96
CA ILE A 40 -11.84 1.47 -12.07
C ILE A 40 -12.92 1.94 -13.04
N GLY A 41 -12.97 3.26 -13.24
CA GLY A 41 -13.70 3.88 -14.33
C GLY A 41 -12.72 4.24 -15.45
N LYS A 42 -12.97 3.78 -16.67
CA LYS A 42 -12.21 4.13 -17.86
C LYS A 42 -13.09 4.95 -18.79
N GLU A 43 -12.56 6.07 -19.31
CA GLU A 43 -13.26 6.94 -20.27
C GLU A 43 -14.66 7.34 -19.77
N LEU A 44 -14.81 7.63 -18.47
CA LEU A 44 -16.11 7.98 -17.87
C LEU A 44 -16.78 9.12 -18.64
N THR A 45 -18.09 8.97 -18.85
CA THR A 45 -18.95 9.91 -19.61
C THR A 45 -18.67 9.96 -21.12
N LYS A 46 -17.79 9.09 -21.65
CA LYS A 46 -17.45 9.02 -23.08
C LYS A 46 -18.05 7.76 -23.73
N ILE A 47 -18.00 7.67 -25.06
CA ILE A 47 -18.58 6.56 -25.85
C ILE A 47 -18.02 5.19 -25.44
N TYR A 48 -16.73 5.14 -25.05
CA TYR A 48 -16.06 3.89 -24.67
C TYR A 48 -15.92 3.73 -23.16
N GLU A 49 -16.89 4.25 -22.41
CA GLU A 49 -16.94 4.08 -20.96
C GLU A 49 -16.91 2.61 -20.55
N THR A 50 -16.05 2.30 -19.62
CA THR A 50 -15.97 0.98 -19.00
C THR A 50 -15.85 1.13 -17.49
N ILE A 51 -16.68 0.37 -16.77
CA ILE A 51 -16.64 0.30 -15.31
C ILE A 51 -16.20 -1.11 -14.93
N PHE A 52 -15.28 -1.18 -13.97
CA PHE A 52 -14.79 -2.42 -13.38
C PHE A 52 -14.82 -2.31 -11.86
N TYR A 53 -15.31 -3.36 -11.21
CA TYR A 53 -15.16 -3.57 -9.78
C TYR A 53 -14.78 -5.03 -9.53
N GLY A 54 -13.70 -5.27 -8.82
CA GLY A 54 -13.22 -6.61 -8.55
C GLY A 54 -11.79 -6.63 -8.01
N GLU A 55 -11.18 -7.80 -8.07
CA GLU A 55 -9.83 -8.01 -7.57
C GLU A 55 -8.79 -7.22 -8.36
N ILE A 56 -7.80 -6.68 -7.65
CA ILE A 56 -6.74 -5.85 -8.25
C ILE A 56 -5.89 -6.63 -9.27
N ASN A 57 -5.73 -7.96 -9.07
CA ASN A 57 -5.01 -8.82 -10.03
C ASN A 57 -5.75 -8.92 -11.38
N GLU A 58 -7.06 -9.03 -11.34
CA GLU A 58 -7.89 -9.00 -12.55
C GLU A 58 -7.81 -7.65 -13.24
N ALA A 59 -7.85 -6.56 -12.47
CA ALA A 59 -7.69 -5.21 -12.97
C ALA A 59 -6.32 -5.01 -13.67
N ILE A 60 -5.22 -5.49 -13.07
CA ILE A 60 -3.88 -5.42 -13.66
C ILE A 60 -3.85 -6.13 -15.02
N ASN A 61 -4.44 -7.30 -15.12
CA ASN A 61 -4.48 -8.06 -16.37
C ASN A 61 -5.35 -7.36 -17.43
N LYS A 62 -6.53 -6.88 -17.03
CA LYS A 62 -7.49 -6.25 -17.93
C LYS A 62 -6.98 -4.93 -18.50
N PHE A 63 -6.40 -4.05 -17.67
CA PHE A 63 -6.08 -2.68 -18.05
C PHE A 63 -4.62 -2.43 -18.43
N SER A 64 -3.77 -3.45 -18.44
CA SER A 64 -2.32 -3.29 -18.71
C SER A 64 -1.96 -2.69 -20.07
N ASN A 65 -2.82 -2.84 -21.07
CA ASN A 65 -2.57 -2.40 -22.45
C ASN A 65 -3.70 -1.52 -23.00
N GLU A 66 -4.58 -1.06 -22.13
CA GLU A 66 -5.73 -0.25 -22.49
C GLU A 66 -5.34 1.22 -22.71
N LYS A 67 -6.03 1.89 -23.65
CA LYS A 67 -5.94 3.33 -23.87
C LYS A 67 -7.07 4.04 -23.14
N GLY A 68 -6.92 5.33 -22.88
CA GLY A 68 -7.95 6.16 -22.28
C GLY A 68 -7.56 6.74 -20.94
N GLU A 69 -8.46 7.49 -20.33
CA GLU A 69 -8.28 8.09 -19.00
C GLU A 69 -8.90 7.17 -17.94
N PHE A 70 -8.23 7.03 -16.82
CA PHE A 70 -8.64 6.15 -15.73
C PHE A 70 -8.93 6.93 -14.46
N VAL A 71 -10.00 6.55 -13.80
CA VAL A 71 -10.31 6.92 -12.42
C VAL A 71 -10.27 5.65 -11.59
N ILE A 72 -9.40 5.63 -10.59
CA ILE A 72 -9.21 4.49 -9.67
C ILE A 72 -9.79 4.89 -8.33
N ILE A 73 -10.67 4.07 -7.76
CA ILE A 73 -11.23 4.28 -6.43
C ILE A 73 -10.99 3.03 -5.60
N PHE A 74 -10.46 3.21 -4.42
CA PHE A 74 -10.21 2.13 -3.45
C PHE A 74 -10.35 2.62 -2.02
N ASN A 75 -10.70 1.70 -1.14
CA ASN A 75 -10.62 1.91 0.30
C ASN A 75 -9.34 1.30 0.83
N HIS A 76 -8.64 2.08 1.64
CA HIS A 76 -7.58 1.54 2.46
C HIS A 76 -8.14 1.42 3.88
N GLU A 77 -8.55 0.21 4.26
CA GLU A 77 -8.98 -0.02 5.63
C GLU A 77 -7.77 0.09 6.55
N LYS A 78 -7.85 1.03 7.48
CA LYS A 78 -6.85 1.14 8.54
C LYS A 78 -7.00 -0.09 9.43
N ILE A 79 -6.09 -1.06 9.30
CA ILE A 79 -6.00 -2.15 10.26
C ILE A 79 -5.59 -1.54 11.59
N ILE A 80 -6.52 -1.47 12.55
CA ILE A 80 -6.23 -0.99 13.90
C ILE A 80 -5.50 -2.11 14.64
N TYR A 81 -4.19 -2.01 14.71
CA TYR A 81 -3.39 -2.93 15.50
C TYR A 81 -3.55 -2.63 17.00
N SER A 82 -3.72 -3.67 17.80
CA SER A 82 -3.74 -3.51 19.26
C SER A 82 -2.41 -2.97 19.76
N LYS A 83 -2.43 -2.23 20.89
CA LYS A 83 -1.21 -1.68 21.49
C LYS A 83 -0.16 -2.76 21.76
N SER A 84 -0.58 -3.92 22.26
CA SER A 84 0.31 -5.07 22.52
C SER A 84 0.96 -5.62 21.24
N LEU A 85 0.24 -5.61 20.13
CA LEU A 85 0.77 -6.08 18.85
C LEU A 85 1.79 -5.08 18.27
N ILE A 86 1.52 -3.77 18.41
CA ILE A 86 2.45 -2.72 18.02
C ILE A 86 3.75 -2.85 18.82
N GLU A 87 3.67 -2.99 20.15
CA GLU A 87 4.83 -3.16 21.02
C GLU A 87 5.65 -4.41 20.67
N LYS A 88 4.98 -5.51 20.32
CA LYS A 88 5.64 -6.75 19.87
C LYS A 88 6.46 -6.51 18.60
N TYR A 89 5.87 -5.86 17.59
CA TYR A 89 6.60 -5.60 16.34
C TYR A 89 7.70 -4.56 16.52
N ASP A 90 7.47 -3.52 17.31
CA ASP A 90 8.50 -2.54 17.64
C ASP A 90 9.73 -3.20 18.25
N LYS A 91 9.56 -4.15 19.16
CA LYS A 91 10.65 -4.91 19.77
C LYS A 91 11.44 -5.71 18.73
N ILE A 92 10.74 -6.44 17.86
CA ILE A 92 11.39 -7.25 16.79
C ILE A 92 12.15 -6.34 15.82
N LEU A 93 11.53 -5.23 15.41
CA LEU A 93 12.13 -4.29 14.48
C LEU A 93 13.35 -3.59 15.09
N MET A 94 13.30 -3.25 16.39
CA MET A 94 14.42 -2.65 17.11
C MET A 94 15.60 -3.63 17.20
N GLU A 95 15.36 -4.88 17.58
CA GLU A 95 16.39 -5.92 17.61
C GLU A 95 17.05 -6.11 16.22
N GLY A 96 16.23 -6.11 15.16
CA GLY A 96 16.75 -6.20 13.79
C GLY A 96 17.59 -4.98 13.40
N TYR A 97 17.18 -3.77 13.83
CA TYR A 97 17.92 -2.54 13.60
C TYR A 97 19.30 -2.58 14.30
N GLU A 98 19.34 -2.97 15.57
CA GLU A 98 20.58 -3.08 16.38
C GLU A 98 21.54 -4.13 15.81
N LYS A 99 21.01 -5.21 15.25
CA LYS A 99 21.80 -6.27 14.56
C LYS A 99 22.22 -5.89 13.14
N GLY A 100 21.91 -4.68 12.67
CA GLY A 100 22.28 -4.21 11.34
C GLY A 100 21.56 -4.90 10.18
N ILE A 101 20.40 -5.55 10.43
CA ILE A 101 19.63 -6.20 9.38
C ILE A 101 19.04 -5.15 8.46
N LYS A 102 19.20 -5.34 7.14
CA LYS A 102 18.60 -4.43 6.14
C LYS A 102 17.07 -4.44 6.28
N GLY A 103 16.48 -3.26 6.46
CA GLY A 103 15.05 -3.09 6.70
C GLY A 103 14.17 -3.85 5.72
N LYS A 104 14.44 -3.77 4.40
CA LYS A 104 13.69 -4.50 3.37
C LYS A 104 13.59 -6.00 3.65
N ASN A 105 14.70 -6.63 4.02
CA ASN A 105 14.74 -8.07 4.28
C ASN A 105 13.97 -8.42 5.56
N LEU A 106 14.14 -7.61 6.62
CA LEU A 106 13.45 -7.80 7.90
C LEU A 106 11.93 -7.66 7.75
N LEU A 107 11.47 -6.61 7.06
CA LEU A 107 10.05 -6.35 6.85
C LEU A 107 9.37 -7.45 6.02
N ASN A 108 10.04 -7.92 4.96
CA ASN A 108 9.56 -9.04 4.16
C ASN A 108 9.42 -10.30 5.01
N LEU A 109 10.47 -10.66 5.75
CA LEU A 109 10.47 -11.86 6.59
C LEU A 109 9.34 -11.82 7.63
N ILE A 110 9.17 -10.69 8.34
CA ILE A 110 8.11 -10.54 9.33
C ILE A 110 6.73 -10.65 8.68
N SER A 111 6.53 -9.96 7.54
CA SER A 111 5.26 -10.01 6.82
C SER A 111 4.93 -11.41 6.33
N ASP A 112 5.88 -12.11 5.74
CA ASP A 112 5.69 -13.47 5.20
C ASP A 112 5.38 -14.50 6.30
N LEU A 113 5.99 -14.35 7.49
CA LEU A 113 5.77 -15.26 8.62
C LEU A 113 4.50 -14.95 9.42
N SER A 114 4.10 -13.69 9.52
CA SER A 114 3.02 -13.25 10.40
C SER A 114 1.74 -12.87 9.68
N GLY A 115 1.78 -12.71 8.36
CA GLY A 115 0.68 -12.14 7.58
C GLY A 115 0.43 -10.64 7.84
N THR A 116 1.34 -9.97 8.57
CA THR A 116 1.19 -8.56 8.91
C THR A 116 1.47 -7.68 7.71
N ASN A 117 0.66 -6.63 7.53
CA ASN A 117 0.77 -5.70 6.41
C ASN A 117 2.15 -5.02 6.38
N LYS A 118 2.81 -5.05 5.21
CA LYS A 118 4.16 -4.47 5.03
C LYS A 118 4.18 -2.97 5.23
N SER A 119 3.12 -2.25 4.86
CA SER A 119 3.04 -0.79 5.05
C SER A 119 3.05 -0.43 6.52
N PHE A 120 2.32 -1.16 7.36
CA PHE A 120 2.37 -0.99 8.82
C PHE A 120 3.78 -1.22 9.37
N LEU A 121 4.42 -2.32 9.00
CA LEU A 121 5.78 -2.63 9.45
C LEU A 121 6.78 -1.56 9.00
N TYR A 122 6.61 -1.04 7.78
CA TYR A 122 7.45 0.01 7.24
C TYR A 122 7.32 1.34 8.01
N GLU A 123 6.09 1.75 8.35
CA GLU A 123 5.85 2.93 9.18
C GLU A 123 6.53 2.80 10.55
N ARG A 124 6.39 1.65 11.21
CA ARG A 124 7.07 1.35 12.48
C ARG A 124 8.59 1.40 12.34
N TRP A 125 9.14 0.83 11.27
CA TRP A 125 10.56 0.87 10.96
C TRP A 125 11.09 2.29 10.81
N LEU A 126 10.37 3.16 10.10
CA LEU A 126 10.74 4.56 9.94
C LEU A 126 10.75 5.32 11.28
N GLU A 127 9.79 5.05 12.15
CA GLU A 127 9.77 5.66 13.48
C GLU A 127 10.97 5.22 14.33
N ILE A 128 11.33 3.93 14.28
CA ILE A 128 12.50 3.40 14.99
C ILE A 128 13.78 4.07 14.46
N LYS A 129 13.94 4.20 13.15
CA LYS A 129 15.08 4.89 12.54
C LYS A 129 15.17 6.36 12.95
N ARG A 130 14.04 7.08 12.99
CA ARG A 130 14.02 8.49 13.42
C ARG A 130 14.46 8.64 14.88
N LYS A 131 13.98 7.77 15.77
CA LYS A 131 14.32 7.79 17.20
C LYS A 131 15.79 7.48 17.47
N ASN A 132 16.41 6.63 16.66
CA ASN A 132 17.80 6.16 16.84
C ASN A 132 18.81 6.88 15.96
N GLY A 133 18.41 7.45 14.81
CA GLY A 133 19.27 8.24 13.93
C GLY A 133 19.66 9.62 14.46
N ASN A 134 18.94 10.14 15.46
CA ASN A 134 19.25 11.40 16.14
C ASN A 134 20.19 11.22 17.38
N LYS A 135 20.76 10.02 17.57
CA LYS A 135 21.67 9.72 18.68
C LYS A 135 23.15 9.71 18.28
N THR A 136 23.46 10.25 17.11
CA THR A 136 24.86 10.48 16.67
C THR A 136 25.16 11.96 16.63
#